data_ebdcd8175159850a0d345fec6b41c258
#
_entry.id   ebdcd8175159850a0d345fec6b41c258
#
_cell.length_a   1.000
_cell.length_b   1.000
_cell.length_c   1.000
_cell.angle_alpha   90.00
_cell.angle_beta   90.00
_cell.angle_gamma   90.00
#
_symmetry.space_group_name_H-M   'P 1'
#
loop_
_entity.id
_entity.type
_entity.pdbx_description
1 polymer ?
#
loop_
_entity_poly.entity_id
_entity_poly.type
_entity_poly.pdbx_seq_one_letter_code
_entity_poly.pdbx_strand_id
1 'polypeptide(L)'
;MHSLKFAKNQSKAVCDVRSYDNKDRWIILIDLTTGLFTEIDHQHDEAWIGGPGISGWNADEGTLGWLNDDQTVYFQSEKTGYSHIYLHDTARKYTWQLTEGKWEVYDIVLSKDSKSFYISANRSHPGDRNFLRVDIAAQKTDNITSKEGYHQVVLSPDEKTLAIRFSDKNTPWELYTAVNTTNTTKNRVTYSTTKEFNSYQWRKPDVVTFKGSDEKDIYARLYQPKIGSANKAAVIFVHGAGYLQNAHNYWSNYHREYMFHNLLVDNGFTVLDIDYRASEGYGRDYRTAIYRHMGGRDLQDHLDGKDYLASLGIDSTRVGIYGGSYGGFITLMAMLSTPGEFPCGAALRSVTDWAHYNHEYTSNILNYPDTDPEAYRKSSPIYFAENLQGKLLMLHGMVDDNVQFQDVVRLSQRFIELNKENWELAVFPIEAHGFKESYSWYDEYRRIYELFYTELILKSTK
;
A
#
# COMPACT_ATOMS: atom_id res chain seq x y z
N MET A 1 11.14 22.80 3.03
CA MET A 1 12.41 22.11 3.36
C MET A 1 12.07 20.96 4.30
N HIS A 2 12.38 19.73 3.90
CA HIS A 2 12.04 18.51 4.65
C HIS A 2 13.20 17.96 5.46
N SER A 3 14.43 18.07 4.99
CA SER A 3 15.62 17.55 5.67
C SER A 3 16.80 18.49 5.48
N LEU A 4 17.65 18.63 6.51
CA LEU A 4 18.90 19.39 6.49
C LEU A 4 19.99 18.57 7.18
N LYS A 5 21.06 18.26 6.45
CA LYS A 5 22.17 17.43 6.97
C LYS A 5 23.50 18.16 6.77
N PHE A 6 24.25 18.35 7.84
CA PHE A 6 25.57 18.99 7.82
C PHE A 6 26.67 17.98 7.49
N ALA A 7 27.67 18.40 6.70
CA ALA A 7 28.94 17.70 6.61
C ALA A 7 29.60 17.68 7.99
N LYS A 8 30.40 16.66 8.30
CA LYS A 8 31.02 16.47 9.61
C LYS A 8 31.97 17.62 9.98
N ASN A 9 32.66 18.18 8.99
CA ASN A 9 33.54 19.34 9.15
C ASN A 9 32.79 20.68 9.22
N GLN A 10 31.46 20.67 9.12
CA GLN A 10 30.58 21.84 9.19
C GLN A 10 30.84 22.93 8.15
N SER A 11 31.54 22.63 7.05
CA SER A 11 31.77 23.58 5.96
C SER A 11 30.61 23.65 4.96
N LYS A 12 29.81 22.59 4.89
CA LYS A 12 28.70 22.45 3.95
C LYS A 12 27.49 21.82 4.63
N ALA A 13 26.33 22.09 4.05
CA ALA A 13 25.08 21.38 4.37
C ALA A 13 24.39 20.98 3.09
N VAL A 14 23.53 19.98 3.16
CA VAL A 14 22.65 19.56 2.08
C VAL A 14 21.21 19.54 2.59
N CYS A 15 20.27 20.01 1.78
CA CYS A 15 18.85 19.99 2.13
C CYS A 15 17.96 19.46 1.00
N ASP A 16 16.84 18.88 1.42
CA ASP A 16 15.75 18.43 0.57
C ASP A 16 14.66 19.52 0.57
N VAL A 17 14.31 20.02 -0.60
CA VAL A 17 13.30 21.07 -0.81
C VAL A 17 12.27 20.57 -1.79
N ARG A 18 10.98 20.87 -1.53
CA ARG A 18 9.87 20.50 -2.40
C ARG A 18 9.00 21.68 -2.75
N SER A 19 8.38 21.62 -3.93
CA SER A 19 7.26 22.49 -4.27
C SER A 19 6.04 22.15 -3.39
N TYR A 20 5.16 23.12 -3.23
CA TYR A 20 3.96 22.95 -2.41
C TYR A 20 2.98 21.90 -2.97
N ASP A 21 2.96 21.75 -4.29
CA ASP A 21 2.15 20.75 -5.00
C ASP A 21 2.82 19.39 -5.16
N ASN A 22 3.97 19.16 -4.51
CA ASN A 22 4.78 17.94 -4.56
C ASN A 22 5.21 17.46 -5.96
N LYS A 23 5.18 18.35 -6.97
CA LYS A 23 5.59 18.00 -8.34
C LYS A 23 7.08 18.17 -8.59
N ASP A 24 7.74 19.04 -7.82
CA ASP A 24 9.16 19.32 -7.92
C ASP A 24 9.88 19.07 -6.59
N ARG A 25 11.06 18.48 -6.69
CA ARG A 25 11.97 18.23 -5.57
C ARG A 25 13.39 18.59 -5.96
N TRP A 26 14.06 19.34 -5.08
CA TRP A 26 15.45 19.73 -5.25
C TRP A 26 16.30 19.22 -4.10
N ILE A 27 17.49 18.68 -4.42
CA ILE A 27 18.55 18.47 -3.46
C ILE A 27 19.54 19.62 -3.62
N ILE A 28 19.67 20.43 -2.58
CA ILE A 28 20.44 21.68 -2.60
C ILE A 28 21.65 21.55 -1.69
N LEU A 29 22.83 21.77 -2.23
CA LEU A 29 24.09 21.92 -1.49
C LEU A 29 24.26 23.37 -1.07
N ILE A 30 24.61 23.60 0.19
CA ILE A 30 24.86 24.93 0.77
C ILE A 30 26.31 24.98 1.25
N ASP A 31 27.08 25.94 0.78
CA ASP A 31 28.39 26.32 1.32
C ASP A 31 28.16 27.25 2.53
N LEU A 32 28.48 26.79 3.72
CA LEU A 32 28.23 27.52 4.97
C LEU A 32 29.22 28.69 5.19
N THR A 33 30.35 28.70 4.45
CA THR A 33 31.34 29.78 4.53
C THR A 33 30.91 31.00 3.71
N THR A 34 30.35 30.72 2.52
CA THR A 34 29.99 31.78 1.57
C THR A 34 28.49 32.09 1.55
N GLY A 35 27.65 31.17 2.08
CA GLY A 35 26.20 31.24 1.97
C GLY A 35 25.66 30.89 0.58
N LEU A 36 26.51 30.53 -0.36
CA LEU A 36 26.11 30.15 -1.71
C LEU A 36 25.46 28.77 -1.70
N PHE A 37 24.46 28.56 -2.55
CA PHE A 37 23.79 27.26 -2.75
C PHE A 37 23.95 26.80 -4.21
N THR A 38 23.95 25.50 -4.38
CA THR A 38 24.05 24.82 -5.68
C THR A 38 23.03 23.70 -5.73
N GLU A 39 22.23 23.65 -6.77
CA GLU A 39 21.38 22.50 -7.07
C GLU A 39 22.25 21.33 -7.50
N ILE A 40 22.07 20.18 -6.84
CA ILE A 40 22.78 18.94 -7.18
C ILE A 40 21.87 17.86 -7.76
N ASP A 41 20.57 17.97 -7.55
CA ASP A 41 19.56 17.15 -8.22
C ASP A 41 18.22 17.89 -8.26
N HIS A 42 17.51 17.77 -9.38
CA HIS A 42 16.14 18.20 -9.56
C HIS A 42 15.32 17.05 -10.13
N GLN A 43 14.18 16.83 -9.53
CA GLN A 43 13.20 15.86 -9.96
C GLN A 43 11.89 16.58 -10.22
N HIS A 44 11.24 16.23 -11.32
CA HIS A 44 9.89 16.67 -11.66
C HIS A 44 9.01 15.47 -12.01
N ASP A 45 7.76 15.48 -11.55
CA ASP A 45 6.73 14.53 -11.97
C ASP A 45 5.41 15.28 -12.15
N GLU A 46 4.73 15.08 -13.26
CA GLU A 46 3.44 15.73 -13.54
C GLU A 46 2.35 15.34 -12.52
N ALA A 47 2.44 14.12 -11.96
CA ALA A 47 1.55 13.69 -10.89
C ALA A 47 2.07 14.17 -9.52
N TRP A 48 2.97 13.42 -8.91
CA TRP A 48 3.64 13.79 -7.66
C TRP A 48 4.89 12.95 -7.45
N ILE A 49 5.87 13.52 -6.77
CA ILE A 49 7.08 12.83 -6.33
C ILE A 49 6.81 12.10 -5.02
N GLY A 50 7.24 10.86 -4.91
CA GLY A 50 7.07 9.99 -3.74
C GLY A 50 7.95 8.75 -3.84
N GLY A 51 7.50 7.67 -3.20
CA GLY A 51 8.20 6.40 -3.16
C GLY A 51 9.01 6.17 -1.88
N PRO A 52 9.45 4.94 -1.64
CA PRO A 52 10.15 4.60 -0.41
C PRO A 52 11.42 5.43 -0.22
N GLY A 53 11.64 5.92 1.00
CA GLY A 53 12.81 6.72 1.36
C GLY A 53 12.92 8.08 0.67
N ILE A 54 11.88 8.52 -0.04
CA ILE A 54 11.79 9.84 -0.65
C ILE A 54 10.81 10.66 0.18
N SER A 55 11.22 11.88 0.61
CA SER A 55 10.32 12.76 1.34
C SER A 55 9.01 12.96 0.59
N GLY A 56 7.88 12.93 1.28
CA GLY A 56 6.55 12.94 0.68
C GLY A 56 5.62 13.97 1.30
N TRP A 57 4.41 14.00 0.81
CA TRP A 57 3.29 14.79 1.32
C TRP A 57 2.97 14.48 2.80
N ASN A 58 3.33 13.28 3.29
CA ASN A 58 3.18 12.84 4.67
C ASN A 58 4.26 13.37 5.63
N ALA A 59 5.04 14.36 5.22
CA ALA A 59 6.11 15.01 5.98
C ALA A 59 7.29 14.10 6.37
N ASP A 60 7.46 12.95 5.72
CA ASP A 60 8.64 12.10 5.90
C ASP A 60 9.92 12.83 5.46
N GLU A 61 10.97 12.73 6.28
CA GLU A 61 12.24 13.42 5.99
C GLU A 61 12.94 12.93 4.72
N GLY A 62 12.66 11.71 4.27
CA GLY A 62 13.39 11.05 3.20
C GLY A 62 14.85 10.72 3.55
N THR A 63 15.49 10.00 2.67
CA THR A 63 16.90 9.60 2.83
C THR A 63 17.81 10.68 2.23
N LEU A 64 18.64 11.29 3.07
CA LEU A 64 19.64 12.29 2.71
C LEU A 64 20.79 12.26 3.72
N GLY A 65 22.04 12.31 3.26
CA GLY A 65 23.18 12.33 4.17
C GLY A 65 24.54 12.48 3.47
N TRP A 66 25.59 12.40 4.27
CA TRP A 66 26.97 12.49 3.86
C TRP A 66 27.71 11.18 4.13
N LEU A 67 28.61 10.81 3.23
CA LEU A 67 29.66 9.83 3.59
C LEU A 67 30.66 10.50 4.55
N ASN A 68 31.49 9.67 5.21
CA ASN A 68 32.51 10.17 6.17
C ASN A 68 33.67 10.95 5.52
N ASP A 69 33.64 11.17 4.20
CA ASP A 69 34.63 11.91 3.43
C ASP A 69 34.36 13.42 3.38
N ASP A 70 33.21 13.89 3.92
CA ASP A 70 32.74 15.27 3.84
C ASP A 70 32.62 15.85 2.40
N GLN A 71 32.58 14.97 1.40
CA GLN A 71 32.53 15.33 -0.03
C GLN A 71 31.38 14.66 -0.76
N THR A 72 31.04 13.44 -0.37
CA THR A 72 30.02 12.67 -1.06
C THR A 72 28.67 12.72 -0.32
N VAL A 73 27.67 13.26 -0.99
CA VAL A 73 26.26 13.26 -0.55
C VAL A 73 25.58 12.02 -1.08
N TYR A 74 24.71 11.39 -0.28
CA TYR A 74 23.80 10.34 -0.75
C TYR A 74 22.34 10.73 -0.54
N PHE A 75 21.48 10.30 -1.46
CA PHE A 75 20.03 10.51 -1.40
C PHE A 75 19.29 9.44 -2.21
N GLN A 76 17.98 9.29 -1.94
CA GLN A 76 17.12 8.46 -2.78
C GLN A 76 16.39 9.30 -3.82
N SER A 77 16.15 8.68 -4.98
CA SER A 77 15.39 9.28 -6.09
C SER A 77 14.70 8.19 -6.89
N GLU A 78 13.50 8.50 -7.39
CA GLU A 78 12.72 7.63 -8.28
C GLU A 78 12.76 8.07 -9.76
N LYS A 79 13.69 8.92 -10.15
CA LYS A 79 13.78 9.47 -11.51
C LYS A 79 13.90 8.42 -12.62
N THR A 80 14.32 7.20 -12.27
CA THR A 80 14.36 6.05 -13.19
C THR A 80 13.13 5.13 -13.09
N GLY A 81 12.08 5.56 -12.39
CA GLY A 81 10.82 4.84 -12.22
C GLY A 81 10.73 4.01 -10.93
N TYR A 82 11.83 3.81 -10.23
CA TYR A 82 11.90 3.09 -8.95
C TYR A 82 12.82 3.83 -7.99
N SER A 83 12.56 3.72 -6.68
CA SER A 83 13.37 4.39 -5.66
C SER A 83 14.73 3.71 -5.50
N HIS A 84 15.79 4.45 -5.83
CA HIS A 84 17.18 4.00 -5.78
C HIS A 84 18.10 4.99 -5.09
N ILE A 85 19.29 4.51 -4.69
CA ILE A 85 20.34 5.32 -4.06
C ILE A 85 21.14 6.03 -5.14
N TYR A 86 21.34 7.34 -4.96
CA TYR A 86 22.21 8.20 -5.75
C TYR A 86 23.31 8.78 -4.86
N LEU A 87 24.47 8.99 -5.45
CA LEU A 87 25.61 9.62 -4.82
C LEU A 87 26.02 10.84 -5.63
N HIS A 88 26.44 11.92 -4.95
CA HIS A 88 26.95 13.13 -5.56
C HIS A 88 28.29 13.55 -4.97
N ASP A 89 29.34 13.57 -5.76
CA ASP A 89 30.65 14.12 -5.40
C ASP A 89 30.62 15.64 -5.56
N THR A 90 30.67 16.35 -4.43
CA THR A 90 30.59 17.83 -4.42
C THR A 90 31.82 18.53 -4.99
N ALA A 91 32.97 17.86 -5.02
CA ALA A 91 34.21 18.42 -5.59
C ALA A 91 34.25 18.26 -7.10
N ARG A 92 33.85 17.09 -7.61
CA ARG A 92 33.77 16.79 -9.04
C ARG A 92 32.49 17.26 -9.70
N LYS A 93 31.49 17.66 -8.91
CA LYS A 93 30.14 18.03 -9.37
C LYS A 93 29.50 16.95 -10.23
N TYR A 94 29.57 15.72 -9.79
CA TYR A 94 29.13 14.54 -10.52
C TYR A 94 28.19 13.69 -9.68
N THR A 95 27.01 13.37 -10.24
CA THR A 95 26.00 12.48 -9.63
C THR A 95 25.98 11.15 -10.38
N TRP A 96 25.94 10.05 -9.63
CA TRP A 96 25.74 8.70 -10.21
C TRP A 96 24.74 7.89 -9.41
N GLN A 97 24.09 6.96 -10.09
CA GLN A 97 23.18 5.99 -9.48
C GLN A 97 23.97 4.81 -8.94
N LEU A 98 23.75 4.45 -7.67
CA LEU A 98 24.46 3.33 -7.01
C LEU A 98 23.69 2.01 -7.14
N THR A 99 22.36 2.05 -7.06
CA THR A 99 21.49 0.88 -7.22
C THR A 99 20.55 1.09 -8.39
N GLU A 100 20.22 0.02 -9.13
CA GLU A 100 19.40 0.09 -10.33
C GLU A 100 18.53 -1.15 -10.50
N GLY A 101 17.47 -1.07 -11.30
CA GLY A 101 16.60 -2.17 -11.67
C GLY A 101 15.10 -1.87 -11.42
N LYS A 102 14.25 -2.86 -11.71
CA LYS A 102 12.79 -2.78 -11.47
C LYS A 102 12.46 -3.26 -10.05
N TRP A 103 12.98 -2.58 -9.05
CA TRP A 103 12.79 -2.85 -7.63
C TRP A 103 13.11 -1.59 -6.82
N GLU A 104 12.71 -1.53 -5.57
CA GLU A 104 12.80 -0.35 -4.73
C GLU A 104 13.66 -0.58 -3.49
N VAL A 105 14.37 0.46 -3.09
CA VAL A 105 15.09 0.58 -1.81
C VAL A 105 14.16 1.24 -0.81
N TYR A 106 13.97 0.61 0.36
CA TYR A 106 13.14 1.13 1.46
C TYR A 106 14.00 1.79 2.53
N ASP A 107 14.58 1.00 3.42
CA ASP A 107 15.42 1.52 4.48
C ASP A 107 16.90 1.48 4.09
N ILE A 108 17.65 2.49 4.54
CA ILE A 108 19.09 2.60 4.28
C ILE A 108 19.83 2.87 5.58
N VAL A 109 20.89 2.10 5.82
CA VAL A 109 21.86 2.32 6.90
C VAL A 109 23.25 2.37 6.30
N LEU A 110 23.96 3.50 6.46
CA LEU A 110 25.36 3.61 6.06
C LEU A 110 26.23 2.79 7.04
N SER A 111 27.14 1.96 6.52
CA SER A 111 28.10 1.24 7.35
C SER A 111 29.03 2.20 8.09
N LYS A 112 29.55 1.81 9.25
CA LYS A 112 30.45 2.64 10.07
C LYS A 112 31.68 3.14 9.34
N ASP A 113 32.23 2.30 8.46
CA ASP A 113 33.41 2.62 7.66
C ASP A 113 33.04 3.41 6.39
N SER A 114 31.76 3.70 6.17
CA SER A 114 31.20 4.38 4.98
C SER A 114 31.57 3.73 3.64
N LYS A 115 31.86 2.43 3.61
CA LYS A 115 32.19 1.71 2.38
C LYS A 115 30.99 0.97 1.79
N SER A 116 29.92 0.81 2.56
CA SER A 116 28.74 0.08 2.12
C SER A 116 27.47 0.72 2.69
N PHE A 117 26.35 0.48 1.99
CA PHE A 117 25.03 0.63 2.56
C PHE A 117 24.43 -0.73 2.88
N TYR A 118 23.77 -0.84 4.02
CA TYR A 118 22.81 -1.89 4.31
C TYR A 118 21.42 -1.38 3.96
N ILE A 119 20.67 -2.15 3.20
CA ILE A 119 19.36 -1.71 2.68
C ILE A 119 18.28 -2.78 2.88
N SER A 120 17.06 -2.34 3.08
CA SER A 120 15.87 -3.16 2.89
C SER A 120 15.35 -2.94 1.46
N ALA A 121 15.07 -4.01 0.71
CA ALA A 121 14.66 -3.89 -0.69
C ALA A 121 13.78 -5.06 -1.15
N ASN A 122 12.96 -4.81 -2.19
CA ASN A 122 12.11 -5.82 -2.81
C ASN A 122 12.71 -6.42 -4.11
N ARG A 123 14.03 -6.53 -4.16
CA ARG A 123 14.81 -6.92 -5.35
C ARG A 123 14.45 -8.29 -5.93
N SER A 124 14.11 -9.26 -5.07
CA SER A 124 13.78 -10.64 -5.49
C SER A 124 12.34 -10.79 -5.99
N HIS A 125 11.42 -10.09 -5.37
CA HIS A 125 9.99 -10.08 -5.68
C HIS A 125 9.35 -8.83 -5.08
N PRO A 126 8.41 -8.14 -5.75
CA PRO A 126 7.77 -6.94 -5.21
C PRO A 126 7.18 -7.11 -3.81
N GLY A 127 6.66 -8.30 -3.49
CA GLY A 127 6.10 -8.66 -2.19
C GLY A 127 7.12 -9.09 -1.13
N ASP A 128 8.42 -9.09 -1.40
CA ASP A 128 9.46 -9.40 -0.40
C ASP A 128 10.13 -8.14 0.14
N ARG A 129 10.71 -8.26 1.33
CA ARG A 129 11.62 -7.26 1.90
C ARG A 129 12.85 -8.00 2.43
N ASN A 130 13.89 -8.02 1.62
CA ASN A 130 15.16 -8.63 1.97
C ASN A 130 16.18 -7.59 2.43
N PHE A 131 17.10 -7.99 3.31
CA PHE A 131 18.20 -7.17 3.78
C PHE A 131 19.43 -7.46 2.94
N LEU A 132 20.01 -6.41 2.35
CA LEU A 132 21.13 -6.48 1.41
C LEU A 132 22.25 -5.55 1.84
N ARG A 133 23.47 -5.85 1.37
CA ARG A 133 24.62 -4.96 1.47
C ARG A 133 25.02 -4.48 0.08
N VAL A 134 25.20 -3.18 -0.07
CA VAL A 134 25.66 -2.53 -1.31
C VAL A 134 27.05 -1.97 -1.07
N ASP A 135 28.07 -2.51 -1.74
CA ASP A 135 29.42 -1.96 -1.73
C ASP A 135 29.46 -0.73 -2.64
N ILE A 136 29.94 0.40 -2.08
CA ILE A 136 29.92 1.69 -2.79
C ILE A 136 30.95 1.72 -3.92
N ALA A 137 32.15 1.23 -3.69
CA ALA A 137 33.25 1.28 -4.66
C ALA A 137 33.09 0.23 -5.78
N ALA A 138 32.68 -0.98 -5.41
CA ALA A 138 32.46 -2.06 -6.37
C ALA A 138 31.10 -1.97 -7.07
N GLN A 139 30.15 -1.14 -6.58
CA GLN A 139 28.76 -1.06 -7.02
C GLN A 139 28.07 -2.43 -7.04
N LYS A 140 28.41 -3.26 -6.06
CA LYS A 140 27.95 -4.64 -5.96
C LYS A 140 26.93 -4.78 -4.82
N THR A 141 25.83 -5.49 -5.09
CA THR A 141 24.80 -5.80 -4.12
C THR A 141 24.81 -7.28 -3.75
N ASP A 142 25.01 -7.59 -2.48
CA ASP A 142 24.99 -8.94 -1.92
C ASP A 142 23.77 -9.14 -1.01
N ASN A 143 23.08 -10.28 -1.12
CA ASN A 143 21.98 -10.62 -0.24
C ASN A 143 22.52 -11.09 1.12
N ILE A 144 22.13 -10.41 2.20
CA ILE A 144 22.34 -10.88 3.57
C ILE A 144 21.23 -11.87 3.93
N THR A 145 19.97 -11.53 3.63
CA THR A 145 18.84 -12.44 3.76
C THR A 145 18.25 -12.74 2.38
N SER A 146 17.69 -13.94 2.19
CA SER A 146 17.18 -14.38 0.88
C SER A 146 15.88 -15.19 0.96
N LYS A 147 15.35 -15.45 2.17
CA LYS A 147 14.08 -16.16 2.33
C LYS A 147 12.92 -15.24 1.96
N GLU A 148 11.89 -15.79 1.31
CA GLU A 148 10.59 -15.14 1.11
C GLU A 148 10.03 -14.60 2.41
N GLY A 149 9.54 -13.36 2.41
CA GLY A 149 8.99 -12.66 3.57
C GLY A 149 9.61 -11.30 3.81
N TYR A 150 9.36 -10.74 5.01
CA TYR A 150 9.96 -9.47 5.42
C TYR A 150 10.98 -9.67 6.53
N HIS A 151 12.19 -9.21 6.27
CA HIS A 151 13.30 -9.16 7.22
C HIS A 151 13.56 -7.73 7.64
N GLN A 152 12.92 -7.28 8.71
CA GLN A 152 13.21 -5.99 9.33
C GLN A 152 14.43 -6.16 10.24
N VAL A 153 15.55 -5.53 9.89
CA VAL A 153 16.85 -5.81 10.48
C VAL A 153 17.42 -4.61 11.23
N VAL A 154 17.96 -4.87 12.40
CA VAL A 154 18.79 -3.94 13.17
C VAL A 154 20.18 -4.54 13.33
N LEU A 155 21.21 -3.77 12.98
CA LEU A 155 22.61 -4.14 13.13
C LEU A 155 23.09 -3.93 14.57
N SER A 156 23.93 -4.86 15.07
CA SER A 156 24.68 -4.61 16.30
C SER A 156 25.66 -3.44 16.14
N PRO A 157 26.09 -2.79 17.24
CA PRO A 157 27.04 -1.69 17.16
C PRO A 157 28.37 -2.02 16.50
N ASP A 158 28.80 -3.26 16.46
CA ASP A 158 30.00 -3.72 15.75
C ASP A 158 29.73 -4.29 14.35
N GLU A 159 28.47 -4.22 13.91
CA GLU A 159 27.95 -4.71 12.62
C GLU A 159 28.13 -6.22 12.38
N LYS A 160 28.43 -7.01 13.41
CA LYS A 160 28.70 -8.46 13.27
C LYS A 160 27.44 -9.31 13.44
N THR A 161 26.44 -8.80 14.16
CA THR A 161 25.23 -9.53 14.53
C THR A 161 24.00 -8.77 14.05
N LEU A 162 22.97 -9.50 13.66
CA LEU A 162 21.68 -9.00 13.25
C LEU A 162 20.60 -9.38 14.26
N ALA A 163 19.79 -8.43 14.68
CA ALA A 163 18.46 -8.68 15.24
C ALA A 163 17.44 -8.56 14.09
N ILE A 164 16.65 -9.60 13.86
CA ILE A 164 15.75 -9.69 12.72
C ILE A 164 14.33 -9.91 13.22
N ARG A 165 13.45 -8.96 12.98
CA ARG A 165 12.01 -9.19 13.08
C ARG A 165 11.53 -9.71 11.72
N PHE A 166 11.07 -10.96 11.70
CA PHE A 166 10.70 -11.66 10.46
C PHE A 166 9.27 -12.19 10.51
N SER A 167 8.60 -12.14 9.37
CA SER A 167 7.33 -12.81 9.13
C SER A 167 7.26 -13.38 7.72
N ASP A 168 6.36 -14.34 7.52
CA ASP A 168 5.94 -14.81 6.20
C ASP A 168 4.40 -14.72 6.05
N LYS A 169 3.83 -15.23 4.94
CA LYS A 169 2.41 -15.02 4.56
C LYS A 169 1.41 -15.50 5.61
N ASN A 170 1.77 -16.49 6.42
CA ASN A 170 0.89 -17.05 7.45
C ASN A 170 1.56 -17.25 8.82
N THR A 171 2.75 -16.71 8.99
CA THR A 171 3.47 -16.67 10.27
C THR A 171 3.58 -15.24 10.75
N PRO A 172 2.95 -14.85 11.87
CA PRO A 172 3.11 -13.55 12.48
C PRO A 172 4.56 -13.21 12.80
N TRP A 173 4.81 -11.94 13.10
CA TRP A 173 6.13 -11.42 13.40
C TRP A 173 6.80 -12.10 14.60
N GLU A 174 8.04 -12.57 14.38
CA GLU A 174 8.87 -13.16 15.42
C GLU A 174 10.28 -12.59 15.38
N LEU A 175 10.95 -12.59 16.52
CA LEU A 175 12.34 -12.14 16.64
C LEU A 175 13.32 -13.29 16.35
N TYR A 176 14.33 -12.97 15.59
CA TYR A 176 15.45 -13.84 15.25
C TYR A 176 16.79 -13.14 15.46
N THR A 177 17.86 -13.91 15.59
CA THR A 177 19.24 -13.43 15.54
C THR A 177 20.00 -14.14 14.43
N ALA A 178 20.99 -13.45 13.84
CA ALA A 178 21.86 -14.03 12.83
C ALA A 178 23.25 -13.37 12.84
N VAL A 179 24.22 -14.01 12.22
CA VAL A 179 25.52 -13.39 11.91
C VAL A 179 25.38 -12.53 10.66
N ASN A 180 26.03 -11.37 10.62
CA ASN A 180 26.01 -10.50 9.45
C ASN A 180 26.92 -11.02 8.34
N THR A 181 26.43 -12.00 7.60
CA THR A 181 27.11 -12.63 6.46
C THR A 181 26.12 -12.86 5.31
N THR A 182 26.64 -12.96 4.09
CA THR A 182 25.83 -13.27 2.91
C THR A 182 25.03 -14.58 3.07
N ASN A 183 23.75 -14.55 2.73
CA ASN A 183 22.82 -15.68 2.86
C ASN A 183 22.80 -16.30 4.27
N THR A 184 22.75 -15.44 5.28
CA THR A 184 22.81 -15.86 6.68
C THR A 184 21.64 -16.76 7.09
N THR A 185 21.91 -17.70 7.99
CA THR A 185 20.89 -18.50 8.66
C THR A 185 20.47 -17.80 9.95
N LYS A 186 19.16 -17.67 10.16
CA LYS A 186 18.60 -17.02 11.35
C LYS A 186 18.11 -18.03 12.39
N ASN A 187 18.35 -17.72 13.66
CA ASN A 187 17.90 -18.49 14.81
C ASN A 187 16.70 -17.80 15.46
N ARG A 188 15.58 -18.51 15.58
CA ARG A 188 14.34 -17.97 16.20
C ARG A 188 14.52 -17.77 17.69
N VAL A 189 14.08 -16.63 18.22
CA VAL A 189 14.20 -16.25 19.63
C VAL A 189 12.83 -16.24 20.32
N THR A 190 11.77 -15.81 19.62
CA THR A 190 10.42 -15.68 20.19
C THR A 190 9.41 -16.61 19.56
N TYR A 191 8.34 -16.91 20.33
CA TYR A 191 7.19 -17.72 19.95
C TYR A 191 5.94 -17.03 20.54
N SER A 192 5.44 -15.99 19.81
CA SER A 192 4.43 -15.06 20.33
C SER A 192 2.99 -15.49 20.13
N THR A 193 2.75 -16.49 19.26
CA THR A 193 1.40 -16.97 18.94
C THR A 193 0.76 -17.78 20.06
N THR A 194 -0.55 -17.60 20.28
CA THR A 194 -1.30 -18.34 21.30
C THR A 194 -1.57 -19.79 20.88
N LYS A 195 -1.98 -20.64 21.83
CA LYS A 195 -2.39 -22.02 21.53
C LYS A 195 -3.60 -22.06 20.62
N GLU A 196 -4.56 -21.17 20.82
CA GLU A 196 -5.77 -21.04 20.02
C GLU A 196 -5.42 -20.69 18.56
N PHE A 197 -4.57 -19.69 18.36
CA PHE A 197 -4.06 -19.34 17.03
C PHE A 197 -3.40 -20.54 16.33
N ASN A 198 -2.54 -21.27 17.05
CA ASN A 198 -1.82 -22.42 16.51
C ASN A 198 -2.71 -23.66 16.28
N SER A 199 -3.89 -23.72 16.89
CA SER A 199 -4.85 -24.83 16.69
C SER A 199 -5.64 -24.72 15.39
N TYR A 200 -5.73 -23.52 14.80
CA TYR A 200 -6.40 -23.29 13.53
C TYR A 200 -5.45 -23.54 12.34
N GLN A 201 -5.97 -24.17 11.29
CA GLN A 201 -5.20 -24.45 10.07
C GLN A 201 -5.26 -23.24 9.12
N TRP A 202 -4.46 -22.23 9.42
CA TRP A 202 -4.37 -21.03 8.58
C TRP A 202 -3.89 -21.37 7.17
N ARG A 203 -4.59 -20.86 6.17
CA ARG A 203 -4.17 -20.98 4.78
C ARG A 203 -3.08 -19.98 4.48
N LYS A 204 -2.08 -20.44 3.76
CA LYS A 204 -1.05 -19.60 3.17
C LYS A 204 -1.56 -19.13 1.81
N PRO A 205 -1.88 -17.83 1.63
CA PRO A 205 -2.34 -17.35 0.33
C PRO A 205 -1.24 -17.46 -0.71
N ASP A 206 -1.63 -17.73 -1.95
CA ASP A 206 -0.72 -17.62 -3.08
C ASP A 206 -0.64 -16.15 -3.51
N VAL A 207 0.58 -15.63 -3.70
CA VAL A 207 0.76 -14.34 -4.38
C VAL A 207 0.80 -14.64 -5.87
N VAL A 208 -0.24 -14.19 -6.56
CA VAL A 208 -0.47 -14.43 -7.98
C VAL A 208 -0.32 -13.14 -8.77
N THR A 209 -0.13 -13.28 -10.07
CA THR A 209 -0.08 -12.17 -11.02
C THR A 209 -1.03 -12.45 -12.17
N PHE A 210 -1.83 -11.47 -12.56
CA PHE A 210 -2.67 -11.53 -13.75
C PHE A 210 -2.49 -10.27 -14.59
N LYS A 211 -2.92 -10.29 -15.84
CA LYS A 211 -2.84 -9.13 -16.73
C LYS A 211 -4.07 -8.25 -16.57
N GLY A 212 -3.82 -6.96 -16.35
CA GLY A 212 -4.85 -5.95 -16.52
C GLY A 212 -5.23 -5.76 -17.99
N SER A 213 -6.34 -5.09 -18.24
CA SER A 213 -6.85 -4.75 -19.58
C SER A 213 -5.87 -3.92 -20.42
N ASP A 214 -4.83 -3.34 -19.81
CA ASP A 214 -3.72 -2.61 -20.44
C ASP A 214 -2.42 -3.43 -20.50
N GLU A 215 -2.50 -4.76 -20.35
CA GLU A 215 -1.37 -5.70 -20.38
C GLU A 215 -0.33 -5.51 -19.25
N LYS A 216 -0.64 -4.68 -18.25
CA LYS A 216 0.23 -4.54 -17.06
C LYS A 216 0.00 -5.69 -16.08
N ASP A 217 1.05 -6.02 -15.34
CA ASP A 217 0.96 -7.02 -14.28
C ASP A 217 0.26 -6.43 -13.05
N ILE A 218 -0.77 -7.13 -12.57
CA ILE A 218 -1.50 -6.85 -11.34
C ILE A 218 -1.24 -7.98 -10.37
N TYR A 219 -0.85 -7.63 -9.14
CA TYR A 219 -0.53 -8.60 -8.09
C TYR A 219 -1.68 -8.76 -7.13
N ALA A 220 -1.90 -9.99 -6.65
CA ALA A 220 -2.96 -10.27 -5.69
C ALA A 220 -2.59 -11.43 -4.77
N ARG A 221 -3.22 -11.48 -3.58
CA ARG A 221 -3.28 -12.68 -2.76
C ARG A 221 -4.53 -13.46 -3.12
N LEU A 222 -4.35 -14.72 -3.48
CA LEU A 222 -5.43 -15.65 -3.80
C LEU A 222 -5.59 -16.66 -2.67
N TYR A 223 -6.80 -16.72 -2.11
CA TYR A 223 -7.21 -17.71 -1.11
C TYR A 223 -8.23 -18.63 -1.76
N GLN A 224 -7.93 -19.93 -1.81
CA GLN A 224 -8.82 -20.92 -2.42
C GLN A 224 -9.32 -21.97 -1.42
N PRO A 225 -10.59 -22.40 -1.54
CA PRO A 225 -11.11 -23.50 -0.76
C PRO A 225 -10.43 -24.83 -1.15
N LYS A 226 -10.52 -25.83 -0.29
CA LYS A 226 -10.07 -27.18 -0.62
C LYS A 226 -10.81 -27.71 -1.85
N ILE A 227 -10.12 -28.52 -2.64
CA ILE A 227 -10.72 -29.18 -3.80
C ILE A 227 -12.00 -29.93 -3.37
N GLY A 228 -13.11 -29.68 -4.06
CA GLY A 228 -14.42 -30.29 -3.77
C GLY A 228 -15.29 -29.54 -2.75
N SER A 229 -14.78 -28.48 -2.09
CA SER A 229 -15.56 -27.63 -1.18
C SER A 229 -15.92 -26.24 -1.76
N ALA A 230 -15.47 -25.93 -2.98
CA ALA A 230 -15.73 -24.67 -3.63
C ALA A 230 -17.20 -24.52 -4.05
N ASN A 231 -17.82 -23.38 -3.72
CA ASN A 231 -19.19 -23.04 -4.08
C ASN A 231 -19.29 -22.17 -5.36
N LYS A 232 -18.17 -21.90 -6.03
CA LYS A 232 -18.03 -21.07 -7.24
C LYS A 232 -18.40 -19.58 -7.06
N ALA A 233 -18.56 -19.13 -5.83
CA ALA A 233 -18.66 -17.70 -5.53
C ALA A 233 -17.30 -17.16 -5.08
N ALA A 234 -17.09 -15.87 -5.27
CA ALA A 234 -15.87 -15.20 -4.82
C ALA A 234 -16.14 -13.86 -4.15
N VAL A 235 -15.15 -13.39 -3.42
CA VAL A 235 -15.12 -12.07 -2.81
C VAL A 235 -13.82 -11.39 -3.18
N ILE A 236 -13.90 -10.17 -3.71
CA ILE A 236 -12.76 -9.29 -3.91
C ILE A 236 -12.62 -8.41 -2.69
N PHE A 237 -11.44 -8.43 -2.07
CA PHE A 237 -11.06 -7.50 -1.02
C PHE A 237 -10.25 -6.36 -1.59
N VAL A 238 -10.57 -5.14 -1.15
CA VAL A 238 -9.90 -3.91 -1.54
C VAL A 238 -9.25 -3.29 -0.31
N HIS A 239 -7.92 -3.26 -0.27
CA HIS A 239 -7.21 -2.63 0.84
C HIS A 239 -7.41 -1.11 0.89
N GLY A 240 -7.18 -0.51 2.05
CA GLY A 240 -7.30 0.93 2.26
C GLY A 240 -6.07 1.73 1.84
N ALA A 241 -6.14 3.04 2.08
CA ALA A 241 -5.09 4.05 1.91
C ALA A 241 -4.51 4.22 0.48
N GLY A 242 -5.00 3.49 -0.51
CA GLY A 242 -4.55 3.57 -1.91
C GLY A 242 -3.07 3.20 -2.13
N TYR A 243 -2.18 3.73 -1.32
CA TYR A 243 -0.72 3.60 -1.42
C TYR A 243 -0.13 2.44 -0.59
N LEU A 244 -0.93 1.60 0.04
CA LEU A 244 -0.43 0.42 0.76
C LEU A 244 -0.12 -0.72 -0.21
N GLN A 245 0.59 -1.73 0.29
CA GLN A 245 0.80 -3.02 -0.37
C GLN A 245 0.23 -4.13 0.52
N ASN A 246 -0.56 -5.05 -0.04
CA ASN A 246 -1.05 -6.23 0.67
C ASN A 246 -0.78 -7.56 -0.06
N ALA A 247 -0.57 -7.54 -1.38
CA ALA A 247 -0.14 -8.71 -2.15
C ALA A 247 1.36 -9.02 -1.93
N HIS A 248 1.75 -9.19 -0.68
CA HIS A 248 3.13 -9.44 -0.28
C HIS A 248 3.30 -10.78 0.44
N ASN A 249 4.55 -11.21 0.60
CA ASN A 249 4.94 -12.51 1.14
C ASN A 249 5.18 -12.50 2.66
N TYR A 250 4.64 -11.53 3.39
CA TYR A 250 4.79 -11.42 4.84
C TYR A 250 3.44 -11.22 5.54
N TRP A 251 3.45 -11.18 6.88
CA TRP A 251 2.25 -11.05 7.69
C TRP A 251 1.53 -9.74 7.38
N SER A 252 0.25 -9.83 7.02
CA SER A 252 -0.54 -8.67 6.62
C SER A 252 -0.82 -7.72 7.79
N ASN A 253 -0.75 -6.43 7.54
CA ASN A 253 -1.30 -5.42 8.42
C ASN A 253 -2.83 -5.57 8.55
N TYR A 254 -3.47 -6.11 7.51
CA TYR A 254 -4.87 -6.52 7.49
C TYR A 254 -5.04 -7.94 8.08
N HIS A 255 -4.51 -8.17 9.29
CA HIS A 255 -4.54 -9.48 9.94
C HIS A 255 -5.96 -9.96 10.29
N ARG A 256 -6.91 -9.04 10.52
CA ARG A 256 -8.31 -9.36 10.77
C ARG A 256 -8.99 -9.82 9.49
N GLU A 257 -8.76 -9.10 8.40
CA GLU A 257 -9.21 -9.47 7.05
C GLU A 257 -8.58 -10.80 6.62
N TYR A 258 -7.31 -11.04 6.91
CA TYR A 258 -6.67 -12.35 6.70
C TYR A 258 -7.44 -13.48 7.42
N MET A 259 -7.85 -13.28 8.68
CA MET A 259 -8.65 -14.24 9.43
C MET A 259 -10.05 -14.40 8.83
N PHE A 260 -10.68 -13.30 8.43
CA PHE A 260 -11.99 -13.31 7.77
C PHE A 260 -11.95 -13.98 6.40
N HIS A 261 -10.88 -13.76 5.61
CA HIS A 261 -10.67 -14.49 4.36
C HIS A 261 -10.56 -16.00 4.58
N ASN A 262 -9.89 -16.44 5.66
CA ASN A 262 -9.87 -17.86 6.03
C ASN A 262 -11.27 -18.40 6.34
N LEU A 263 -12.10 -17.63 7.07
CA LEU A 263 -13.50 -17.99 7.34
C LEU A 263 -14.32 -18.10 6.05
N LEU A 264 -14.20 -17.14 5.13
CA LEU A 264 -14.88 -17.20 3.83
C LEU A 264 -14.49 -18.45 3.05
N VAL A 265 -13.20 -18.77 3.02
CA VAL A 265 -12.69 -19.95 2.30
C VAL A 265 -13.12 -21.25 2.97
N ASP A 266 -13.25 -21.30 4.29
CA ASP A 266 -13.84 -22.45 5.00
C ASP A 266 -15.31 -22.68 4.61
N ASN A 267 -16.01 -21.62 4.20
CA ASN A 267 -17.38 -21.66 3.70
C ASN A 267 -17.46 -21.75 2.16
N GLY A 268 -16.35 -22.10 1.50
CA GLY A 268 -16.30 -22.44 0.08
C GLY A 268 -16.13 -21.27 -0.88
N PHE A 269 -15.99 -20.03 -0.39
CA PHE A 269 -15.69 -18.88 -1.23
C PHE A 269 -14.21 -18.86 -1.68
N THR A 270 -13.95 -18.36 -2.87
CA THR A 270 -12.61 -17.90 -3.25
C THR A 270 -12.46 -16.42 -2.86
N VAL A 271 -11.29 -16.01 -2.37
CA VAL A 271 -11.03 -14.60 -2.05
C VAL A 271 -9.83 -14.11 -2.83
N LEU A 272 -9.96 -12.94 -3.46
CA LEU A 272 -8.90 -12.25 -4.19
C LEU A 272 -8.67 -10.88 -3.55
N ASP A 273 -7.45 -10.65 -3.07
CA ASP A 273 -7.00 -9.45 -2.36
C ASP A 273 -5.96 -8.76 -3.25
N ILE A 274 -6.35 -7.67 -3.91
CA ILE A 274 -5.64 -7.09 -5.04
C ILE A 274 -4.82 -5.87 -4.60
N ASP A 275 -3.54 -5.83 -5.01
CA ASP A 275 -2.76 -4.59 -5.05
C ASP A 275 -3.04 -3.89 -6.39
N TYR A 276 -4.02 -3.00 -6.37
CA TYR A 276 -4.43 -2.19 -7.52
C TYR A 276 -3.48 -1.03 -7.78
N ARG A 277 -3.56 -0.40 -8.96
CA ARG A 277 -2.81 0.83 -9.26
C ARG A 277 -3.07 1.91 -8.21
N ALA A 278 -2.04 2.44 -7.66
CA ALA A 278 -1.76 3.30 -6.53
C ALA A 278 -0.89 2.59 -5.47
N SER A 279 -0.96 1.25 -5.37
CA SER A 279 -0.22 0.47 -4.35
C SER A 279 1.30 0.66 -4.49
N GLU A 280 1.99 0.64 -3.35
CA GLU A 280 3.45 0.73 -3.30
C GLU A 280 4.14 -0.59 -3.71
N GLY A 281 5.45 -0.52 -3.98
CA GLY A 281 6.27 -1.71 -4.26
C GLY A 281 6.45 -2.02 -5.72
N TYR A 282 5.75 -1.31 -6.60
CA TYR A 282 5.70 -1.56 -8.05
C TYR A 282 6.26 -0.40 -8.87
N GLY A 283 6.87 0.59 -8.22
CA GLY A 283 7.46 1.76 -8.82
C GLY A 283 6.50 2.93 -9.02
N ARG A 284 7.08 4.06 -9.48
CA ARG A 284 6.41 5.35 -9.63
C ARG A 284 5.17 5.27 -10.53
N ASP A 285 5.32 4.72 -11.72
CA ASP A 285 4.25 4.71 -12.73
C ASP A 285 3.02 3.90 -12.30
N TYR A 286 3.23 2.86 -11.48
CA TYR A 286 2.14 2.08 -10.87
C TYR A 286 1.42 2.92 -9.81
N ARG A 287 2.19 3.60 -8.95
CA ARG A 287 1.67 4.46 -7.88
C ARG A 287 0.90 5.65 -8.41
N THR A 288 1.41 6.32 -9.44
CA THR A 288 0.82 7.57 -9.97
C THR A 288 -0.28 7.35 -11.02
N ALA A 289 -0.60 6.12 -11.37
CA ALA A 289 -1.60 5.79 -12.40
C ALA A 289 -3.03 6.29 -12.09
N ILE A 290 -3.28 6.71 -10.86
CA ILE A 290 -4.56 7.29 -10.40
C ILE A 290 -4.58 8.83 -10.45
N TYR A 291 -3.53 9.46 -10.97
CA TYR A 291 -3.46 10.91 -11.06
C TYR A 291 -4.67 11.48 -11.81
N ARG A 292 -5.35 12.44 -11.19
CA ARG A 292 -6.59 13.09 -11.64
C ARG A 292 -7.80 12.16 -11.81
N HIS A 293 -7.71 10.87 -11.40
CA HIS A 293 -8.85 9.95 -11.48
C HIS A 293 -8.72 8.77 -10.51
N MET A 294 -9.01 8.99 -9.24
CA MET A 294 -9.28 7.91 -8.28
C MET A 294 -10.61 7.23 -8.64
N GLY A 295 -10.69 5.91 -8.58
CA GLY A 295 -11.82 5.13 -9.11
C GLY A 295 -11.78 4.94 -10.63
N GLY A 296 -10.63 5.21 -11.24
CA GLY A 296 -10.35 4.95 -12.65
C GLY A 296 -9.58 3.65 -12.87
N ARG A 297 -8.25 3.74 -12.95
CA ARG A 297 -7.39 2.58 -13.17
C ARG A 297 -7.40 1.60 -12.01
N ASP A 298 -7.42 2.09 -10.80
CA ASP A 298 -7.54 1.33 -9.57
C ASP A 298 -8.84 0.51 -9.51
N LEU A 299 -9.99 1.07 -9.94
CA LEU A 299 -11.23 0.32 -10.08
C LEU A 299 -11.14 -0.70 -11.23
N GLN A 300 -10.55 -0.32 -12.38
CA GLN A 300 -10.41 -1.23 -13.52
C GLN A 300 -9.62 -2.49 -13.13
N ASP A 301 -8.60 -2.37 -12.29
CA ASP A 301 -7.82 -3.52 -11.81
C ASP A 301 -8.68 -4.55 -11.04
N HIS A 302 -9.75 -4.09 -10.38
CA HIS A 302 -10.70 -4.99 -9.70
C HIS A 302 -11.68 -5.65 -10.68
N LEU A 303 -12.06 -4.96 -11.75
CA LEU A 303 -12.85 -5.57 -12.84
C LEU A 303 -12.01 -6.64 -13.57
N ASP A 304 -10.75 -6.32 -13.89
CA ASP A 304 -9.80 -7.27 -14.47
C ASP A 304 -9.56 -8.47 -13.51
N GLY A 305 -9.54 -8.23 -12.19
CA GLY A 305 -9.48 -9.27 -11.17
C GLY A 305 -10.72 -10.17 -11.13
N LYS A 306 -11.90 -9.62 -11.41
CA LYS A 306 -13.15 -10.39 -11.57
C LYS A 306 -13.06 -11.31 -12.80
N ASP A 307 -12.53 -10.82 -13.91
CA ASP A 307 -12.29 -11.62 -15.13
C ASP A 307 -11.25 -12.72 -14.87
N TYR A 308 -10.19 -12.41 -14.11
CA TYR A 308 -9.23 -13.40 -13.66
C TYR A 308 -9.90 -14.51 -12.83
N LEU A 309 -10.76 -14.17 -11.88
CA LEU A 309 -11.54 -15.14 -11.10
C LEU A 309 -12.43 -16.01 -12.00
N ALA A 310 -13.08 -15.43 -13.00
CA ALA A 310 -13.88 -16.18 -13.99
C ALA A 310 -13.02 -17.19 -14.76
N SER A 311 -11.78 -16.83 -15.11
CA SER A 311 -10.82 -17.75 -15.75
C SER A 311 -10.44 -18.96 -14.88
N LEU A 312 -10.57 -18.81 -13.55
CA LEU A 312 -10.38 -19.90 -12.57
C LEU A 312 -11.65 -20.75 -12.34
N GLY A 313 -12.72 -20.47 -13.07
CA GLY A 313 -13.99 -21.19 -12.98
C GLY A 313 -14.98 -20.68 -11.94
N ILE A 314 -14.77 -19.46 -11.43
CA ILE A 314 -15.74 -18.75 -10.59
C ILE A 314 -16.88 -18.23 -11.49
N ASP A 315 -18.09 -18.27 -10.98
CA ASP A 315 -19.25 -17.68 -11.63
C ASP A 315 -19.19 -16.15 -11.50
N SER A 316 -18.98 -15.44 -12.62
CA SER A 316 -18.83 -13.98 -12.64
C SER A 316 -20.04 -13.23 -12.09
N THR A 317 -21.23 -13.85 -12.07
CA THR A 317 -22.44 -13.29 -11.46
C THR A 317 -22.49 -13.45 -9.93
N ARG A 318 -21.52 -14.16 -9.36
CA ARG A 318 -21.45 -14.51 -7.93
C ARG A 318 -20.15 -13.98 -7.31
N VAL A 319 -19.72 -12.78 -7.70
CA VAL A 319 -18.56 -12.09 -7.15
C VAL A 319 -19.02 -10.87 -6.38
N GLY A 320 -18.74 -10.82 -5.07
CA GLY A 320 -18.95 -9.67 -4.22
C GLY A 320 -17.66 -8.87 -4.03
N ILE A 321 -17.77 -7.63 -3.56
CA ILE A 321 -16.62 -6.74 -3.32
C ILE A 321 -16.75 -6.07 -1.95
N TYR A 322 -15.64 -5.93 -1.21
CA TYR A 322 -15.64 -5.17 0.04
C TYR A 322 -14.28 -4.56 0.35
N GLY A 323 -14.30 -3.49 1.12
CA GLY A 323 -13.09 -2.87 1.63
C GLY A 323 -13.37 -1.69 2.54
N GLY A 324 -12.33 -1.19 3.21
CA GLY A 324 -12.42 -0.09 4.14
C GLY A 324 -11.64 1.14 3.70
N SER A 325 -12.09 2.35 4.09
CA SER A 325 -11.44 3.62 3.77
C SER A 325 -11.37 3.83 2.24
N TYR A 326 -10.18 3.94 1.66
CA TYR A 326 -10.02 3.93 0.21
C TYR A 326 -10.63 2.67 -0.44
N GLY A 327 -10.50 1.50 0.22
CA GLY A 327 -11.13 0.27 -0.25
C GLY A 327 -12.66 0.33 -0.22
N GLY A 328 -13.23 1.02 0.76
CA GLY A 328 -14.66 1.31 0.80
C GLY A 328 -15.08 2.29 -0.27
N PHE A 329 -14.26 3.31 -0.57
CA PHE A 329 -14.46 4.22 -1.70
C PHE A 329 -14.48 3.44 -3.04
N ILE A 330 -13.50 2.57 -3.29
CA ILE A 330 -13.48 1.73 -4.50
C ILE A 330 -14.71 0.79 -4.55
N THR A 331 -15.11 0.23 -3.42
CA THR A 331 -16.36 -0.57 -3.35
C THR A 331 -17.58 0.26 -3.76
N LEU A 332 -17.68 1.50 -3.29
CA LEU A 332 -18.75 2.42 -3.72
C LEU A 332 -18.65 2.74 -5.22
N MET A 333 -17.45 3.04 -5.73
CA MET A 333 -17.26 3.28 -7.17
C MET A 333 -17.66 2.05 -8.00
N ALA A 334 -17.28 0.83 -7.57
CA ALA A 334 -17.68 -0.41 -8.22
C ALA A 334 -19.22 -0.58 -8.28
N MET A 335 -19.91 -0.28 -7.19
CA MET A 335 -21.37 -0.41 -7.11
C MET A 335 -22.12 0.71 -7.85
N LEU A 336 -21.53 1.90 -8.00
CA LEU A 336 -22.20 3.10 -8.49
C LEU A 336 -21.75 3.54 -9.89
N SER A 337 -20.46 3.38 -10.24
CA SER A 337 -19.94 3.79 -11.55
C SER A 337 -19.91 2.65 -12.58
N THR A 338 -19.96 1.37 -12.11
CA THR A 338 -20.05 0.18 -12.97
C THR A 338 -21.27 -0.67 -12.60
N PRO A 339 -22.47 -0.13 -12.81
CA PRO A 339 -23.72 -0.75 -12.33
C PRO A 339 -23.93 -2.15 -12.95
N GLY A 340 -24.26 -3.13 -12.09
CA GLY A 340 -24.49 -4.52 -12.50
C GLY A 340 -23.28 -5.42 -12.51
N GLU A 341 -22.05 -4.86 -12.36
CA GLU A 341 -20.83 -5.69 -12.31
C GLU A 341 -20.74 -6.53 -11.03
N PHE A 342 -21.21 -6.00 -9.92
CA PHE A 342 -21.24 -6.71 -8.64
C PHE A 342 -22.66 -6.82 -8.09
N PRO A 343 -23.14 -8.05 -7.76
CA PRO A 343 -24.47 -8.23 -7.16
C PRO A 343 -24.56 -7.67 -5.75
N CYS A 344 -23.44 -7.56 -5.04
CA CYS A 344 -23.40 -6.95 -3.71
C CYS A 344 -22.01 -6.41 -3.36
N GLY A 345 -21.99 -5.39 -2.48
CA GLY A 345 -20.78 -4.79 -1.96
C GLY A 345 -20.93 -4.34 -0.50
N ALA A 346 -19.84 -4.38 0.27
CA ALA A 346 -19.77 -3.84 1.63
C ALA A 346 -18.69 -2.75 1.71
N ALA A 347 -19.13 -1.52 1.91
CA ALA A 347 -18.30 -0.32 1.91
C ALA A 347 -18.12 0.21 3.34
N LEU A 348 -16.91 0.11 3.88
CA LEU A 348 -16.59 0.42 5.26
C LEU A 348 -15.89 1.77 5.36
N ARG A 349 -16.35 2.66 6.24
CA ARG A 349 -15.71 3.96 6.54
C ARG A 349 -15.19 4.68 5.29
N SER A 350 -16.07 4.83 4.30
CA SER A 350 -15.73 5.21 2.93
C SER A 350 -15.74 6.70 2.69
N VAL A 351 -14.77 7.22 1.94
CA VAL A 351 -14.88 8.55 1.32
C VAL A 351 -15.93 8.50 0.23
N THR A 352 -16.88 9.45 0.26
CA THR A 352 -17.97 9.55 -0.72
C THR A 352 -17.84 10.77 -1.62
N ASP A 353 -17.07 11.78 -1.16
CA ASP A 353 -16.80 13.02 -1.89
C ASP A 353 -15.41 13.54 -1.53
N TRP A 354 -14.46 13.45 -2.44
CA TRP A 354 -13.06 13.81 -2.19
C TRP A 354 -12.85 15.30 -1.89
N ALA A 355 -13.78 16.17 -2.27
CA ALA A 355 -13.72 17.58 -1.92
C ALA A 355 -13.89 17.86 -0.41
N HIS A 356 -14.36 16.87 0.34
CA HIS A 356 -14.55 16.91 1.79
C HIS A 356 -13.52 16.11 2.60
N TYR A 357 -12.54 15.54 1.93
CA TYR A 357 -11.48 14.79 2.57
C TYR A 357 -10.23 15.64 2.81
N ASN A 358 -9.20 15.04 3.41
CA ASN A 358 -7.92 15.63 3.73
C ASN A 358 -7.27 16.29 2.49
N HIS A 359 -6.96 17.59 2.59
CA HIS A 359 -6.41 18.37 1.50
C HIS A 359 -5.03 17.88 1.05
N GLU A 360 -4.12 17.60 1.99
CA GLU A 360 -2.74 17.22 1.68
C GLU A 360 -2.69 15.92 0.87
N TYR A 361 -3.52 14.93 1.20
CA TYR A 361 -3.64 13.70 0.43
C TYR A 361 -4.30 13.93 -0.92
N THR A 362 -5.45 14.60 -0.93
CA THR A 362 -6.33 14.66 -2.10
C THR A 362 -5.75 15.54 -3.20
N SER A 363 -5.16 16.68 -2.84
CA SER A 363 -4.62 17.65 -3.81
C SER A 363 -3.39 17.14 -4.56
N ASN A 364 -2.61 16.23 -3.98
CA ASN A 364 -1.53 15.56 -4.71
C ASN A 364 -2.05 14.75 -5.90
N ILE A 365 -3.18 14.07 -5.71
CA ILE A 365 -3.72 13.11 -6.67
C ILE A 365 -4.69 13.81 -7.64
N LEU A 366 -5.56 14.70 -7.15
CA LEU A 366 -6.64 15.31 -7.92
C LEU A 366 -6.42 16.79 -8.26
N ASN A 367 -5.24 17.37 -7.93
CA ASN A 367 -5.02 18.82 -7.95
C ASN A 367 -5.94 19.54 -6.94
N TYR A 368 -6.28 20.81 -7.16
CA TYR A 368 -7.19 21.57 -6.29
C TYR A 368 -8.62 21.53 -6.84
N PRO A 369 -9.66 21.48 -5.98
CA PRO A 369 -11.03 21.36 -6.45
C PRO A 369 -11.53 22.57 -7.25
N ASP A 370 -10.95 23.74 -7.08
CA ASP A 370 -11.25 24.95 -7.84
C ASP A 370 -10.54 25.01 -9.19
N THR A 371 -9.38 24.38 -9.32
CA THR A 371 -8.60 24.36 -10.57
C THR A 371 -8.86 23.11 -11.42
N ASP A 372 -9.28 22.01 -10.81
CA ASP A 372 -9.57 20.74 -11.50
C ASP A 372 -10.85 20.08 -10.95
N PRO A 373 -12.02 20.75 -11.01
CA PRO A 373 -13.27 20.23 -10.45
C PRO A 373 -13.74 18.92 -11.10
N GLU A 374 -13.34 18.67 -12.35
CA GLU A 374 -13.69 17.44 -13.06
C GLU A 374 -12.97 16.21 -12.45
N ALA A 375 -11.71 16.36 -12.01
CA ALA A 375 -10.99 15.29 -11.31
C ALA A 375 -11.73 14.86 -10.03
N TYR A 376 -12.25 15.82 -9.27
CA TYR A 376 -13.03 15.55 -8.06
C TYR A 376 -14.39 14.91 -8.37
N ARG A 377 -15.13 15.43 -9.36
CA ARG A 377 -16.44 14.93 -9.72
C ARG A 377 -16.40 13.47 -10.17
N LYS A 378 -15.50 13.13 -11.10
CA LYS A 378 -15.39 11.75 -11.62
C LYS A 378 -14.81 10.76 -10.61
N SER A 379 -14.13 11.26 -9.56
CA SER A 379 -13.55 10.43 -8.51
C SER A 379 -14.44 10.30 -7.25
N SER A 380 -15.62 10.91 -7.21
CA SER A 380 -16.46 10.93 -5.99
C SER A 380 -17.75 10.15 -6.16
N PRO A 381 -17.93 9.04 -5.40
CA PRO A 381 -19.08 8.13 -5.54
C PRO A 381 -20.44 8.80 -5.46
N ILE A 382 -20.59 9.86 -4.66
CA ILE A 382 -21.88 10.55 -4.44
C ILE A 382 -22.52 11.06 -5.73
N TYR A 383 -21.72 11.38 -6.76
CA TYR A 383 -22.21 11.84 -8.06
C TYR A 383 -22.76 10.72 -8.94
N PHE A 384 -22.57 9.45 -8.55
CA PHE A 384 -23.05 8.27 -9.26
C PHE A 384 -24.14 7.52 -8.50
N ALA A 385 -24.64 8.07 -7.40
CA ALA A 385 -25.61 7.43 -6.50
C ALA A 385 -26.88 6.94 -7.21
N GLU A 386 -27.31 7.60 -8.29
CA GLU A 386 -28.46 7.23 -9.10
C GLU A 386 -28.33 5.86 -9.78
N ASN A 387 -27.10 5.39 -10.01
CA ASN A 387 -26.84 4.15 -10.73
C ASN A 387 -26.81 2.91 -9.82
N LEU A 388 -27.03 3.04 -8.51
CA LEU A 388 -26.97 1.90 -7.60
C LEU A 388 -27.86 0.75 -8.09
N GLN A 389 -27.19 -0.37 -8.37
CA GLN A 389 -27.79 -1.69 -8.61
C GLN A 389 -27.18 -2.68 -7.60
N GLY A 390 -27.76 -3.85 -7.44
CA GLY A 390 -27.27 -4.81 -6.45
C GLY A 390 -27.49 -4.35 -4.99
N LYS A 391 -27.05 -5.13 -4.02
CA LYS A 391 -27.22 -4.86 -2.59
C LYS A 391 -25.97 -4.19 -2.01
N LEU A 392 -26.11 -2.99 -1.44
CA LEU A 392 -25.04 -2.25 -0.79
C LEU A 392 -25.21 -2.24 0.73
N LEU A 393 -24.17 -2.63 1.45
CA LEU A 393 -24.04 -2.46 2.88
C LEU A 393 -22.95 -1.43 3.18
N MET A 394 -23.31 -0.34 3.83
CA MET A 394 -22.37 0.67 4.34
C MET A 394 -22.18 0.46 5.85
N LEU A 395 -20.93 0.57 6.35
CA LEU A 395 -20.60 0.43 7.76
C LEU A 395 -19.66 1.57 8.16
N HIS A 396 -20.00 2.32 9.24
CA HIS A 396 -19.22 3.49 9.61
C HIS A 396 -19.22 3.78 11.12
N GLY A 397 -18.06 4.15 11.67
CA GLY A 397 -17.94 4.62 13.05
C GLY A 397 -18.39 6.08 13.20
N MET A 398 -19.20 6.39 14.20
CA MET A 398 -19.71 7.76 14.36
C MET A 398 -18.66 8.76 14.85
N VAL A 399 -17.58 8.28 15.48
CA VAL A 399 -16.47 9.11 15.97
C VAL A 399 -15.23 9.00 15.09
N ASP A 400 -15.43 8.65 13.81
CA ASP A 400 -14.35 8.61 12.82
C ASP A 400 -13.83 10.03 12.56
N ASP A 401 -12.55 10.24 12.87
CA ASP A 401 -11.84 11.52 12.75
C ASP A 401 -10.91 11.59 11.52
N ASN A 402 -10.87 10.52 10.74
CA ASN A 402 -10.16 10.44 9.47
C ASN A 402 -11.14 10.64 8.29
N VAL A 403 -12.06 9.70 8.09
CA VAL A 403 -13.17 9.86 7.15
C VAL A 403 -14.43 10.20 7.95
N GLN A 404 -14.83 11.44 7.90
CA GLN A 404 -15.93 11.94 8.74
C GLN A 404 -17.23 11.16 8.49
N PHE A 405 -17.95 10.80 9.56
CA PHE A 405 -19.23 10.11 9.47
C PHE A 405 -20.24 10.83 8.55
N GLN A 406 -20.06 12.13 8.37
CA GLN A 406 -20.85 12.94 7.45
C GLN A 406 -20.79 12.47 5.99
N ASP A 407 -19.72 11.84 5.56
CA ASP A 407 -19.62 11.27 4.20
C ASP A 407 -20.75 10.28 3.93
N VAL A 408 -20.89 9.28 4.80
CA VAL A 408 -21.94 8.26 4.63
C VAL A 408 -23.34 8.82 4.86
N VAL A 409 -23.50 9.84 5.73
CA VAL A 409 -24.79 10.52 5.95
C VAL A 409 -25.25 11.25 4.69
N ARG A 410 -24.33 11.96 4.02
CA ARG A 410 -24.65 12.66 2.75
C ARG A 410 -25.03 11.67 1.64
N LEU A 411 -24.31 10.57 1.50
CA LEU A 411 -24.63 9.54 0.52
C LEU A 411 -25.97 8.86 0.82
N SER A 412 -26.26 8.57 2.10
CA SER A 412 -27.55 8.02 2.54
C SER A 412 -28.71 8.96 2.20
N GLN A 413 -28.57 10.26 2.46
CA GLN A 413 -29.57 11.26 2.07
C GLN A 413 -29.80 11.26 0.55
N ARG A 414 -28.71 11.16 -0.23
CA ARG A 414 -28.80 11.11 -1.69
C ARG A 414 -29.55 9.86 -2.19
N PHE A 415 -29.34 8.68 -1.56
CA PHE A 415 -30.11 7.49 -1.88
C PHE A 415 -31.59 7.63 -1.55
N ILE A 416 -31.94 8.27 -0.43
CA ILE A 416 -33.33 8.55 -0.05
C ILE A 416 -34.00 9.45 -1.11
N GLU A 417 -33.35 10.54 -1.51
CA GLU A 417 -33.86 11.46 -2.56
C GLU A 417 -34.09 10.76 -3.90
N LEU A 418 -33.25 9.78 -4.22
CA LEU A 418 -33.31 8.99 -5.44
C LEU A 418 -34.25 7.75 -5.34
N ASN A 419 -34.93 7.57 -4.19
CA ASN A 419 -35.76 6.41 -3.89
C ASN A 419 -35.07 5.06 -4.11
N LYS A 420 -33.79 4.95 -3.69
CA LYS A 420 -33.05 3.68 -3.72
C LYS A 420 -33.40 2.86 -2.48
N GLU A 421 -33.69 1.56 -2.68
CA GLU A 421 -34.14 0.65 -1.61
C GLU A 421 -33.14 -0.45 -1.28
N ASN A 422 -32.17 -0.69 -2.16
CA ASN A 422 -31.23 -1.81 -2.07
C ASN A 422 -29.93 -1.48 -1.31
N TRP A 423 -29.99 -0.61 -0.32
CA TRP A 423 -28.88 -0.22 0.53
C TRP A 423 -29.22 -0.31 2.02
N GLU A 424 -28.21 -0.45 2.85
CA GLU A 424 -28.30 -0.42 4.31
C GLU A 424 -27.10 0.33 4.89
N LEU A 425 -27.29 0.96 6.05
CA LEU A 425 -26.23 1.59 6.84
C LEU A 425 -26.20 0.98 8.24
N ALA A 426 -25.07 0.35 8.58
CA ALA A 426 -24.75 -0.07 9.94
C ALA A 426 -23.87 0.98 10.62
N VAL A 427 -24.30 1.47 11.78
CA VAL A 427 -23.65 2.54 12.52
C VAL A 427 -22.97 1.97 13.75
N PHE A 428 -21.73 2.39 13.99
CA PHE A 428 -20.94 2.02 15.17
C PHE A 428 -20.68 3.26 16.05
N PRO A 429 -21.51 3.52 17.06
CA PRO A 429 -21.57 4.81 17.74
C PRO A 429 -20.29 5.25 18.45
N ILE A 430 -19.48 4.30 18.94
CA ILE A 430 -18.27 4.59 19.72
C ILE A 430 -16.97 4.33 18.95
N GLU A 431 -17.08 3.91 17.70
CA GLU A 431 -15.92 3.52 16.91
C GLU A 431 -15.40 4.66 16.03
N ALA A 432 -14.07 4.75 15.96
CA ALA A 432 -13.33 5.65 15.09
C ALA A 432 -13.03 4.95 13.73
N HIS A 433 -12.09 5.50 12.95
CA HIS A 433 -11.70 4.96 11.64
C HIS A 433 -11.21 3.51 11.71
N GLY A 434 -10.33 3.20 12.66
CA GLY A 434 -9.95 1.83 13.01
C GLY A 434 -10.72 1.39 14.25
N PHE A 435 -11.60 0.40 14.11
CA PHE A 435 -12.37 -0.11 15.24
C PHE A 435 -11.45 -0.64 16.32
N LYS A 436 -11.82 -0.40 17.59
CA LYS A 436 -11.05 -0.82 18.77
C LYS A 436 -11.67 -2.02 19.46
N GLU A 437 -12.99 -2.05 19.53
CA GLU A 437 -13.72 -3.04 20.30
C GLU A 437 -13.89 -4.36 19.52
N SER A 438 -13.63 -5.49 20.18
CA SER A 438 -13.72 -6.80 19.55
C SER A 438 -15.14 -7.17 19.11
N TYR A 439 -16.16 -6.72 19.83
CA TYR A 439 -17.56 -6.94 19.46
C TYR A 439 -17.97 -6.10 18.24
N SER A 440 -17.36 -4.93 18.02
CA SER A 440 -17.60 -4.11 16.82
C SER A 440 -17.02 -4.80 15.60
N TRP A 441 -15.79 -5.32 15.69
CA TRP A 441 -15.18 -6.13 14.62
C TRP A 441 -16.00 -7.38 14.32
N TYR A 442 -16.52 -8.06 15.36
CA TYR A 442 -17.36 -9.22 15.17
C TYR A 442 -18.66 -8.88 14.43
N ASP A 443 -19.37 -7.80 14.82
CA ASP A 443 -20.61 -7.37 14.17
C ASP A 443 -20.36 -6.93 12.73
N GLU A 444 -19.24 -6.24 12.45
CA GLU A 444 -18.82 -5.83 11.09
C GLU A 444 -18.68 -7.06 10.19
N TYR A 445 -17.82 -8.03 10.55
CA TYR A 445 -17.60 -9.22 9.72
C TYR A 445 -18.82 -10.14 9.63
N ARG A 446 -19.62 -10.23 10.68
CA ARG A 446 -20.88 -10.98 10.66
C ARG A 446 -21.83 -10.41 9.59
N ARG A 447 -22.03 -9.09 9.54
CA ARG A 447 -22.89 -8.44 8.55
C ARG A 447 -22.36 -8.60 7.14
N ILE A 448 -21.05 -8.48 6.94
CA ILE A 448 -20.41 -8.69 5.63
C ILE A 448 -20.59 -10.15 5.18
N TYR A 449 -20.38 -11.12 6.08
CA TYR A 449 -20.60 -12.52 5.79
C TYR A 449 -22.06 -12.82 5.42
N GLU A 450 -23.01 -12.31 6.19
CA GLU A 450 -24.46 -12.46 5.93
C GLU A 450 -24.86 -11.88 4.57
N LEU A 451 -24.31 -10.72 4.20
CA LEU A 451 -24.53 -10.13 2.89
C LEU A 451 -24.04 -11.07 1.78
N PHE A 452 -22.80 -11.50 1.83
CA PHE A 452 -22.23 -12.37 0.78
C PHE A 452 -22.92 -13.72 0.72
N TYR A 453 -23.21 -14.33 1.85
CA TYR A 453 -23.90 -15.61 1.89
C TYR A 453 -25.32 -15.50 1.29
N THR A 454 -26.04 -14.45 1.63
CA THR A 454 -27.41 -14.24 1.13
C THR A 454 -27.42 -13.96 -0.37
N GLU A 455 -26.59 -13.02 -0.83
CA GLU A 455 -26.62 -12.55 -2.23
C GLU A 455 -25.94 -13.53 -3.20
N LEU A 456 -24.82 -14.13 -2.79
CA LEU A 456 -23.99 -14.96 -3.67
C LEU A 456 -24.29 -16.47 -3.59
N ILE A 457 -24.93 -16.95 -2.50
CA ILE A 457 -25.23 -18.36 -2.32
C ILE A 457 -26.74 -18.61 -2.36
N LEU A 458 -27.52 -17.99 -1.43
CA LEU A 458 -28.94 -18.32 -1.30
C LEU A 458 -29.79 -17.84 -2.48
N LYS A 459 -29.54 -16.65 -3.02
CA LYS A 459 -30.30 -16.13 -4.16
C LYS A 459 -29.91 -16.77 -5.49
N SER A 460 -28.68 -17.25 -5.64
CA SER A 460 -28.22 -17.93 -6.85
C SER A 460 -28.73 -19.36 -7.00
N THR A 461 -29.36 -19.91 -5.97
CA THR A 461 -29.94 -21.27 -5.97
C THR A 461 -31.44 -21.28 -6.29
N LYS A 462 -32.04 -20.10 -6.50
CA LYS A 462 -33.43 -19.92 -6.98
C LYS A 462 -33.46 -19.56 -8.46
#